data_9428836f77c73e97fa9c2a66004ebf5c
#
_entry.id   9428836f77c73e97fa9c2a66004ebf5c
#
_cell.length_a   1.000
_cell.length_b   1.000
_cell.length_c   1.000
_cell.angle_alpha   90.00
_cell.angle_beta   90.00
_cell.angle_gamma   90.00
#
_symmetry.space_group_name_H-M   'P 1'
#
loop_
_entity.id
_entity.type
_entity.pdbx_description
1 polymer ?
#
loop_
_entity_poly.entity_id
_entity_poly.type
_entity_poly.pdbx_seq_one_letter_code
_entity_poly.pdbx_strand_id
1 'polypeptide(L)'
;MHRIVITPAACVMILALAGSARAAPTCANQICTIDGDTITIHDEHIRIANIDAPEIGHPRCDAERRLGLVAKRRLAELLATGDPVIKRGDPDTGRIKDRYGRTLATISVNGHDVGDVLISELLARPWKGKRRGWCE
;
A
#
# COMPACT_ATOMS: atom_id res chain seq x y z
N MET A 1 50.01 -49.64 15.47
CA MET A 1 49.53 -48.45 16.21
C MET A 1 49.08 -47.42 15.19
N HIS A 2 47.79 -47.36 14.88
CA HIS A 2 47.21 -46.36 13.95
C HIS A 2 46.75 -45.16 14.76
N ARG A 3 47.33 -44.00 14.50
CA ARG A 3 46.89 -42.72 15.09
C ARG A 3 45.76 -42.14 14.23
N ILE A 4 44.59 -42.08 14.81
CA ILE A 4 43.44 -41.40 14.21
C ILE A 4 43.64 -39.90 14.43
N VAL A 5 43.78 -39.13 13.34
CA VAL A 5 43.82 -37.68 13.37
C VAL A 5 42.37 -37.16 13.18
N ILE A 6 41.82 -36.61 14.24
CA ILE A 6 40.51 -35.98 14.24
C ILE A 6 40.72 -34.51 13.82
N THR A 7 40.24 -34.14 12.60
CA THR A 7 40.20 -32.76 12.15
C THR A 7 38.94 -32.08 12.72
N PRO A 8 39.04 -30.87 13.32
CA PRO A 8 37.85 -30.16 13.76
C PRO A 8 37.11 -29.59 12.56
N ALA A 9 35.84 -29.95 12.42
CA ALA A 9 34.93 -29.34 11.43
C ALA A 9 34.68 -27.87 11.84
N ALA A 10 35.12 -26.97 11.00
CA ALA A 10 34.81 -25.54 11.14
C ALA A 10 33.32 -25.32 10.85
N CYS A 11 32.57 -24.99 11.89
CA CYS A 11 31.18 -24.60 11.81
C CYS A 11 31.12 -23.16 11.23
N VAL A 12 30.84 -23.03 9.93
CA VAL A 12 30.61 -21.72 9.29
C VAL A 12 29.22 -21.25 9.67
N MET A 13 29.17 -20.31 10.60
CA MET A 13 27.93 -19.59 10.96
C MET A 13 27.57 -18.62 9.84
N ILE A 14 26.60 -18.98 9.00
CA ILE A 14 26.04 -18.07 8.00
C ILE A 14 25.10 -17.12 8.75
N LEU A 15 25.56 -15.88 8.98
CA LEU A 15 24.71 -14.78 9.43
C LEU A 15 23.76 -14.41 8.29
N ALA A 16 22.51 -14.83 8.37
CA ALA A 16 21.45 -14.34 7.48
C ALA A 16 21.17 -12.87 7.82
N LEU A 17 21.66 -11.97 6.98
CA LEU A 17 21.24 -10.56 6.97
C LEU A 17 19.76 -10.51 6.58
N ALA A 18 18.88 -10.40 7.58
CA ALA A 18 17.47 -10.08 7.35
C ALA A 18 17.39 -8.63 6.83
N GLY A 19 17.57 -8.44 5.54
CA GLY A 19 17.28 -7.19 4.88
C GLY A 19 15.79 -6.91 5.04
N SER A 20 15.42 -5.78 5.66
CA SER A 20 14.06 -5.27 5.66
C SER A 20 13.64 -5.03 4.21
N ALA A 21 12.94 -5.98 3.61
CA ALA A 21 12.34 -5.81 2.29
C ALA A 21 11.27 -4.70 2.40
N ARG A 22 11.62 -3.48 1.98
CA ARG A 22 10.61 -2.47 1.66
C ARG A 22 9.73 -3.10 0.60
N ALA A 23 8.43 -3.21 0.88
CA ALA A 23 7.49 -3.71 -0.10
C ALA A 23 7.58 -2.83 -1.35
N ALA A 24 8.12 -3.39 -2.43
CA ALA A 24 8.23 -2.70 -3.70
C ALA A 24 6.84 -2.22 -4.16
N PRO A 25 6.75 -1.08 -4.87
CA PRO A 25 5.49 -0.64 -5.45
C PRO A 25 4.97 -1.74 -6.37
N THR A 26 3.70 -2.09 -6.21
CA THR A 26 3.04 -3.05 -7.11
C THR A 26 2.52 -2.26 -8.32
N CYS A 27 3.14 -2.46 -9.46
CA CYS A 27 2.81 -1.74 -10.69
C CYS A 27 2.13 -2.66 -11.72
N ALA A 28 1.04 -2.17 -12.32
CA ALA A 28 0.38 -2.78 -13.47
C ALA A 28 -0.13 -1.67 -14.39
N ASN A 29 0.03 -1.82 -15.71
CA ASN A 29 -0.47 -0.85 -16.71
C ASN A 29 -0.05 0.60 -16.43
N GLN A 30 1.20 0.83 -16.03
CA GLN A 30 1.76 2.14 -15.68
C GLN A 30 1.17 2.77 -14.40
N ILE A 31 0.33 2.05 -13.67
CA ILE A 31 -0.21 2.44 -12.38
C ILE A 31 0.56 1.69 -11.30
N CYS A 32 1.14 2.42 -10.36
CA CYS A 32 1.83 1.85 -9.22
C CYS A 32 1.08 2.17 -7.93
N THR A 33 0.74 1.15 -7.17
CA THR A 33 0.12 1.30 -5.85
C THR A 33 1.19 1.57 -4.81
N ILE A 34 1.11 2.71 -4.13
CA ILE A 34 2.04 3.14 -3.08
C ILE A 34 1.58 2.64 -1.72
N ASP A 35 0.33 2.88 -1.38
CA ASP A 35 -0.37 2.37 -0.19
C ASP A 35 -1.86 2.17 -0.49
N GLY A 36 -2.69 1.94 0.51
CA GLY A 36 -4.11 1.60 0.33
C GLY A 36 -4.98 2.73 -0.22
N ASP A 37 -4.49 3.97 -0.26
CA ASP A 37 -5.24 5.14 -0.77
C ASP A 37 -4.41 6.04 -1.70
N THR A 38 -3.24 5.60 -2.13
CA THR A 38 -2.34 6.40 -2.97
C THR A 38 -1.75 5.56 -4.10
N ILE A 39 -1.85 6.07 -5.31
CA ILE A 39 -1.25 5.49 -6.51
C ILE A 39 -0.39 6.53 -7.23
N THR A 40 0.47 6.05 -8.14
CA THR A 40 1.15 6.89 -9.11
C THR A 40 0.82 6.43 -10.52
N ILE A 41 0.65 7.39 -11.42
CA ILE A 41 0.54 7.15 -12.87
C ILE A 41 1.59 8.03 -13.52
N HIS A 42 2.61 7.42 -14.13
CA HIS A 42 3.82 8.12 -14.53
C HIS A 42 4.37 8.92 -13.32
N ASP A 43 4.47 10.24 -13.44
CA ASP A 43 4.96 11.13 -12.37
C ASP A 43 3.82 11.76 -11.53
N GLU A 44 2.56 11.46 -11.85
CA GLU A 44 1.42 11.99 -11.11
C GLU A 44 1.12 11.15 -9.86
N HIS A 45 1.21 11.78 -8.69
CA HIS A 45 0.76 11.19 -7.44
C HIS A 45 -0.73 11.47 -7.25
N ILE A 46 -1.52 10.42 -7.11
CA ILE A 46 -2.98 10.49 -6.95
C ILE A 46 -3.36 9.92 -5.60
N ARG A 47 -4.05 10.72 -4.79
CA ARG A 47 -4.70 10.28 -3.56
C ARG A 47 -6.17 10.02 -3.83
N ILE A 48 -6.64 8.82 -3.46
CA ILE A 48 -8.06 8.46 -3.54
C ILE A 48 -8.81 9.29 -2.50
N ALA A 49 -9.68 10.19 -2.97
CA ALA A 49 -10.22 11.30 -2.16
C ALA A 49 -11.26 10.85 -1.14
N ASN A 50 -12.06 9.83 -1.46
CA ASN A 50 -13.22 9.40 -0.66
C ASN A 50 -12.87 8.45 0.49
N ILE A 51 -11.60 8.02 0.61
CA ILE A 51 -11.19 7.06 1.64
C ILE A 51 -9.99 7.51 2.47
N ASP A 52 -9.82 6.86 3.60
CA ASP A 52 -8.60 6.84 4.42
C ASP A 52 -8.20 5.39 4.66
N ALA A 53 -6.98 5.04 4.25
CA ALA A 53 -6.41 3.70 4.45
C ALA A 53 -5.33 3.72 5.54
N PRO A 54 -5.02 2.55 6.15
CA PRO A 54 -3.95 2.45 7.12
C PRO A 54 -2.59 2.81 6.52
N GLU A 55 -1.76 3.48 7.30
CA GLU A 55 -0.45 3.98 6.88
C GLU A 55 0.62 2.89 6.83
N ILE A 56 1.45 2.91 5.80
CA ILE A 56 2.58 1.97 5.66
C ILE A 56 3.90 2.66 5.98
N GLY A 57 4.09 3.88 5.47
CA GLY A 57 5.36 4.61 5.55
C GLY A 57 5.67 5.12 6.95
N HIS A 58 4.66 5.65 7.64
CA HIS A 58 4.76 6.19 8.99
C HIS A 58 3.61 5.69 9.87
N PRO A 59 3.51 4.36 10.06
CA PRO A 59 2.43 3.77 10.86
C PRO A 59 2.63 4.11 12.34
N ARG A 60 1.54 4.23 13.08
CA ARG A 60 1.57 4.46 14.54
C ARG A 60 1.78 3.18 15.33
N CYS A 61 1.54 2.01 14.72
CA CYS A 61 1.74 0.70 15.30
C CYS A 61 1.91 -0.39 14.22
N ASP A 62 2.38 -1.57 14.61
CA ASP A 62 2.56 -2.69 13.70
C ASP A 62 1.23 -3.20 13.12
N ALA A 63 0.14 -3.10 13.85
CA ALA A 63 -1.19 -3.49 13.38
C ALA A 63 -1.62 -2.61 12.19
N GLU A 64 -1.46 -1.28 12.30
CA GLU A 64 -1.72 -0.35 11.21
C GLU A 64 -0.88 -0.68 9.97
N ARG A 65 0.43 -0.89 10.15
CA ARG A 65 1.33 -1.24 9.05
C ARG A 65 0.91 -2.52 8.34
N ARG A 66 0.58 -3.57 9.08
CA ARG A 66 0.13 -4.86 8.51
C ARG A 66 -1.16 -4.69 7.71
N LEU A 67 -2.13 -3.98 8.27
CA LEU A 67 -3.40 -3.71 7.59
C LEU A 67 -3.19 -2.84 6.34
N GLY A 68 -2.31 -1.84 6.41
CA GLY A 68 -1.93 -1.01 5.27
C GLY A 68 -1.31 -1.82 4.11
N LEU A 69 -0.46 -2.80 4.41
CA LEU A 69 0.09 -3.71 3.41
C LEU A 69 -0.98 -4.57 2.74
N VAL A 70 -1.99 -5.01 3.49
CA VAL A 70 -3.13 -5.75 2.95
C VAL A 70 -3.98 -4.84 2.06
N ALA A 71 -4.28 -3.62 2.51
CA ALA A 71 -5.05 -2.63 1.73
C ALA A 71 -4.34 -2.27 0.42
N LYS A 72 -3.03 -2.02 0.46
CA LYS A 72 -2.21 -1.77 -0.74
C LYS A 72 -2.30 -2.89 -1.75
N ARG A 73 -2.10 -4.15 -1.31
CA ARG A 73 -2.18 -5.31 -2.19
C ARG A 73 -3.58 -5.44 -2.81
N ARG A 74 -4.62 -5.26 -1.99
CA ARG A 74 -5.99 -5.34 -2.47
C ARG A 74 -6.32 -4.25 -3.49
N LEU A 75 -5.87 -3.03 -3.29
CA LEU A 75 -6.01 -1.96 -4.27
C LEU A 75 -5.33 -2.33 -5.60
N ALA A 76 -4.10 -2.86 -5.55
CA ALA A 76 -3.40 -3.32 -6.76
C ALA A 76 -4.15 -4.43 -7.50
N GLU A 77 -4.73 -5.40 -6.78
CA GLU A 77 -5.57 -6.45 -7.34
C GLU A 77 -6.81 -5.87 -8.05
N LEU A 78 -7.51 -4.93 -7.39
CA LEU A 78 -8.68 -4.27 -7.98
C LEU A 78 -8.33 -3.53 -9.27
N LEU A 79 -7.25 -2.76 -9.26
CA LEU A 79 -6.79 -2.01 -10.43
C LEU A 79 -6.36 -2.92 -11.59
N ALA A 80 -5.98 -4.15 -11.33
CA ALA A 80 -5.60 -5.14 -12.34
C ALA A 80 -6.78 -5.88 -12.96
N THR A 81 -8.00 -5.75 -12.44
CA THR A 81 -9.19 -6.48 -12.94
C THR A 81 -9.81 -5.91 -14.21
N GLY A 82 -9.42 -4.69 -14.60
CA GLY A 82 -9.97 -4.01 -15.78
C GLY A 82 -9.27 -2.68 -16.01
N ASP A 83 -9.87 -1.84 -16.84
CA ASP A 83 -9.34 -0.51 -17.15
C ASP A 83 -9.83 0.50 -16.10
N PRO A 84 -8.93 1.08 -15.28
CA PRO A 84 -9.30 2.06 -14.28
C PRO A 84 -9.78 3.37 -14.90
N VAL A 85 -10.93 3.88 -14.44
CA VAL A 85 -11.46 5.19 -14.75
C VAL A 85 -11.15 6.13 -13.60
N ILE A 86 -10.36 7.18 -13.86
CA ILE A 86 -9.92 8.15 -12.86
C ILE A 86 -10.67 9.45 -13.04
N LYS A 87 -11.51 9.79 -12.07
CA LYS A 87 -12.22 11.06 -12.01
C LYS A 87 -11.49 11.98 -11.04
N ARG A 88 -10.76 12.95 -11.61
CA ARG A 88 -10.01 13.93 -10.83
C ARG A 88 -10.94 14.93 -10.15
N GLY A 89 -10.59 15.30 -8.94
CA GLY A 89 -11.34 16.16 -8.03
C GLY A 89 -11.90 15.37 -6.85
N ASP A 90 -11.94 16.04 -5.72
CA ASP A 90 -12.63 15.53 -4.52
C ASP A 90 -14.14 15.68 -4.74
N PRO A 91 -14.94 14.62 -4.65
CA PRO A 91 -16.37 14.67 -4.92
C PRO A 91 -17.14 15.56 -3.94
N ASP A 92 -16.64 15.73 -2.70
CA ASP A 92 -17.32 16.48 -1.65
C ASP A 92 -16.96 17.96 -1.66
N THR A 93 -15.70 18.30 -1.98
CA THR A 93 -15.18 19.67 -1.87
C THR A 93 -14.85 20.31 -3.21
N GLY A 94 -14.76 19.54 -4.29
CA GLY A 94 -14.31 19.97 -5.61
C GLY A 94 -12.82 20.29 -5.71
N ARG A 95 -12.04 20.10 -4.64
CA ARG A 95 -10.59 20.34 -4.66
C ARG A 95 -9.89 19.37 -5.59
N ILE A 96 -8.96 19.90 -6.38
CA ILE A 96 -8.18 19.08 -7.35
C ILE A 96 -6.90 18.53 -6.70
N LYS A 97 -6.31 19.27 -5.77
CA LYS A 97 -5.06 18.87 -5.09
C LYS A 97 -5.18 18.98 -3.58
N ASP A 98 -4.50 18.09 -2.89
CA ASP A 98 -4.34 18.19 -1.45
C ASP A 98 -3.22 19.17 -1.05
N ARG A 99 -2.99 19.34 0.25
CA ARG A 99 -1.96 20.24 0.78
C ARG A 99 -0.52 19.78 0.45
N TYR A 100 -0.34 18.54 0.04
CA TYR A 100 0.96 17.97 -0.34
C TYR A 100 1.18 17.97 -1.85
N GLY A 101 0.25 18.55 -2.62
CA GLY A 101 0.33 18.62 -4.08
C GLY A 101 -0.10 17.35 -4.82
N ARG A 102 -0.62 16.32 -4.11
CA ARG A 102 -1.15 15.12 -4.75
C ARG A 102 -2.49 15.44 -5.40
N THR A 103 -2.75 14.88 -6.58
CA THR A 103 -4.07 14.99 -7.21
C THR A 103 -5.09 14.20 -6.40
N LEU A 104 -6.22 14.82 -6.10
CA LEU A 104 -7.38 14.15 -5.51
C LEU A 104 -8.23 13.55 -6.63
N ALA A 105 -8.65 12.29 -6.47
CA ALA A 105 -9.49 11.62 -7.45
C ALA A 105 -10.30 10.49 -6.81
N THR A 106 -11.40 10.11 -7.45
CA THR A 106 -12.02 8.80 -7.26
C THR A 106 -11.63 7.87 -8.40
N ILE A 107 -11.58 6.57 -8.13
CA ILE A 107 -11.16 5.56 -9.11
C ILE A 107 -12.22 4.48 -9.15
N SER A 108 -12.65 4.13 -10.35
CA SER A 108 -13.55 2.99 -10.55
C SER A 108 -12.96 1.99 -11.54
N VAL A 109 -13.26 0.71 -11.35
CA VAL A 109 -12.89 -0.38 -12.26
C VAL A 109 -14.11 -1.24 -12.46
N ASN A 110 -14.43 -1.55 -13.72
CA ASN A 110 -15.63 -2.31 -14.09
C ASN A 110 -16.92 -1.71 -13.48
N GLY A 111 -17.01 -0.38 -13.38
CA GLY A 111 -18.17 0.32 -12.83
C GLY A 111 -18.26 0.35 -11.29
N HIS A 112 -17.29 -0.20 -10.57
CA HIS A 112 -17.24 -0.19 -9.10
C HIS A 112 -16.16 0.79 -8.59
N ASP A 113 -16.53 1.67 -7.65
CA ASP A 113 -15.56 2.52 -6.97
C ASP A 113 -14.64 1.67 -6.09
N VAL A 114 -13.33 1.78 -6.29
CA VAL A 114 -12.35 0.98 -5.56
C VAL A 114 -12.30 1.35 -4.08
N GLY A 115 -12.58 2.60 -3.73
CA GLY A 115 -12.67 3.05 -2.34
C GLY A 115 -13.83 2.40 -1.62
N ASP A 116 -15.01 2.32 -2.24
CA ASP A 116 -16.19 1.66 -1.68
C ASP A 116 -15.94 0.16 -1.47
N VAL A 117 -15.25 -0.50 -2.39
CA VAL A 117 -14.85 -1.91 -2.23
C VAL A 117 -13.92 -2.07 -1.03
N LEU A 118 -12.88 -1.24 -0.90
CA LEU A 118 -11.95 -1.31 0.24
C LEU A 118 -12.63 -1.04 1.57
N ILE A 119 -13.61 -0.12 1.61
CA ILE A 119 -14.42 0.16 2.81
C ILE A 119 -15.24 -1.08 3.18
N SER A 120 -15.91 -1.71 2.21
CA SER A 120 -16.72 -2.91 2.45
C SER A 120 -15.91 -4.08 2.99
N GLU A 121 -14.63 -4.15 2.63
CA GLU A 121 -13.67 -5.16 3.08
C GLU A 121 -12.93 -4.77 4.37
N LEU A 122 -13.27 -3.64 5.00
CA LEU A 122 -12.65 -3.08 6.22
C LEU A 122 -11.16 -2.72 6.05
N LEU A 123 -10.73 -2.49 4.81
CA LEU A 123 -9.36 -2.12 4.45
C LEU A 123 -9.18 -0.61 4.31
N ALA A 124 -10.27 0.14 4.33
CA ALA A 124 -10.29 1.60 4.37
C ALA A 124 -11.53 2.08 5.15
N ARG A 125 -11.58 3.37 5.43
CA ARG A 125 -12.73 4.07 6.03
C ARG A 125 -13.13 5.22 5.13
N PRO A 126 -14.41 5.67 5.14
CA PRO A 126 -14.79 6.91 4.48
C PRO A 126 -13.98 8.09 5.02
N TRP A 127 -13.46 8.92 4.12
CA TRP A 127 -12.78 10.15 4.50
C TRP A 127 -13.78 11.15 5.10
N LYS A 128 -13.50 11.66 6.30
CA LYS A 128 -14.33 12.62 7.03
C LYS A 128 -13.58 13.91 7.39
N GLY A 129 -12.63 14.31 6.51
CA GLY A 129 -11.83 15.52 6.69
C GLY A 129 -10.68 15.42 7.67
N LYS A 130 -10.54 14.32 8.40
CA LYS A 130 -9.41 14.06 9.31
C LYS A 130 -9.10 12.57 9.41
N ARG A 131 -7.84 12.26 9.67
CA ARG A 131 -7.40 10.89 9.99
C ARG A 131 -7.91 10.46 11.36
N ARG A 132 -8.28 9.19 11.45
CA ARG A 132 -8.55 8.48 12.70
C ARG A 132 -7.53 7.37 12.91
N GLY A 133 -7.27 7.00 14.17
CA GLY A 133 -6.32 5.94 14.51
C GLY A 133 -6.73 4.56 13.97
N TRP A 134 -5.72 3.73 13.69
CA TRP A 134 -5.84 2.35 13.24
C TRP A 134 -5.24 1.36 14.24
N CYS A 135 -4.84 1.85 15.42
CA CYS A 135 -4.05 1.12 16.42
C CYS A 135 -4.87 0.70 17.65
N GLU A 136 -6.13 0.40 17.50
CA GLU A 136 -6.98 -0.09 18.58
C GLU A 136 -7.21 -1.60 18.48
#